data_1c3bcf090bd547238a8d7420ce302b71
#
_entry.id   1c3bcf090bd547238a8d7420ce302b71
#
_cell.length_a   1.000
_cell.length_b   1.000
_cell.length_c   1.000
_cell.angle_alpha   90.00
_cell.angle_beta   90.00
_cell.angle_gamma   90.00
#
_symmetry.space_group_name_H-M   'P 1'
#
loop_
_entity.id
_entity.type
_entity.pdbx_description
1 polymer ?
#
loop_
_entity_poly.entity_id
_entity_poly.type
_entity_poly.pdbx_seq_one_letter_code
_entity_poly.pdbx_strand_id
1 'polypeptide(L)'
;APEMAYFECLHETKLIVDLLYEGAGPLRELGGGLRLQCTGEQLIMRVSRAEPFAVPLSVPGRTPVPRQSADVECRWCEANEFDRLRPTLDLTEAVLDMGQFSGDLIMRSPRSGDRLRPLGMDGRSKKLSDCFIDAGWPRILREDAVVVTERHESDRIVWVPGLARSEHYRVDVGSEKLMQNSGVPSPL
;
A
#
# COMPACT_ATOMS: atom_id res chain seq x y z
N ALA A 1 23.52 -29.95 18.73
CA ALA A 1 23.42 -29.16 18.81
C ALA A 1 23.67 -27.69 19.14
N PRO A 2 24.35 -27.26 20.23
CA PRO A 2 24.59 -25.83 20.42
C PRO A 2 25.60 -25.24 19.41
N GLU A 3 26.54 -26.02 18.90
CA GLU A 3 27.52 -25.55 17.91
C GLU A 3 26.90 -25.20 16.56
N MET A 4 25.93 -25.98 16.06
CA MET A 4 25.23 -25.66 14.80
C MET A 4 24.45 -24.34 14.92
N ALA A 5 23.75 -24.10 16.04
CA ALA A 5 23.04 -22.83 16.25
C ALA A 5 24.00 -21.62 16.31
N TYR A 6 25.20 -21.80 16.83
CA TYR A 6 26.23 -20.77 16.89
C TYR A 6 26.78 -20.44 15.48
N PHE A 7 27.05 -21.47 14.66
CA PHE A 7 27.50 -21.27 13.27
C PHE A 7 26.43 -20.62 12.38
N GLU A 8 25.16 -21.00 12.54
CA GLU A 8 24.04 -20.35 11.85
C GLU A 8 23.95 -18.88 12.25
N CYS A 9 24.02 -18.56 13.54
CA CYS A 9 24.00 -17.19 14.05
C CYS A 9 25.15 -16.33 13.51
N LEU A 10 26.37 -16.88 13.44
CA LEU A 10 27.52 -16.18 12.86
C LEU A 10 27.37 -15.91 11.36
N HIS A 11 26.82 -16.88 10.63
CA HIS A 11 26.58 -16.74 9.20
C HIS A 11 25.54 -15.65 8.92
N GLU A 12 24.44 -15.64 9.67
CA GLU A 12 23.39 -14.64 9.56
C GLU A 12 23.90 -13.24 9.94
N THR A 13 24.70 -13.14 11.02
CA THR A 13 25.32 -11.87 11.43
C THR A 13 26.24 -11.32 10.36
N LYS A 14 27.08 -12.17 9.75
CA LYS A 14 27.95 -11.77 8.65
C LYS A 14 27.14 -11.26 7.46
N LEU A 15 26.07 -11.97 7.09
CA LEU A 15 25.21 -11.57 5.99
C LEU A 15 24.53 -10.22 6.23
N ILE A 16 24.09 -9.94 7.47
CA ILE A 16 23.53 -8.63 7.83
C ILE A 16 24.59 -7.54 7.67
N VAL A 17 25.80 -7.78 8.13
CA VAL A 17 26.92 -6.84 8.01
C VAL A 17 27.27 -6.60 6.53
N ASP A 18 27.37 -7.67 5.73
CA ASP A 18 27.65 -7.57 4.30
C ASP A 18 26.56 -6.75 3.57
N LEU A 19 25.26 -6.97 3.88
CA LEU A 19 24.15 -6.18 3.33
C LEU A 19 24.23 -4.69 3.68
N LEU A 20 24.67 -4.35 4.88
CA LEU A 20 24.87 -2.95 5.29
C LEU A 20 26.01 -2.27 4.52
N TYR A 21 27.05 -3.02 4.16
CA TYR A 21 28.17 -2.50 3.36
C TYR A 21 27.86 -2.46 1.86
N GLU A 22 27.08 -3.42 1.33
CA GLU A 22 26.69 -3.47 -0.08
C GLU A 22 25.68 -2.37 -0.45
N GLY A 23 24.95 -1.82 0.54
CA GLY A 23 23.90 -0.82 0.31
C GLY A 23 22.58 -1.41 -0.18
N ALA A 24 21.89 -0.69 -1.09
CA ALA A 24 20.59 -1.15 -1.60
C ALA A 24 20.71 -2.49 -2.34
N GLY A 25 19.87 -3.46 -1.94
CA GLY A 25 19.97 -4.81 -2.46
C GLY A 25 18.63 -5.57 -2.54
N PRO A 26 18.67 -6.79 -3.08
CA PRO A 26 17.48 -7.64 -3.17
C PRO A 26 17.02 -8.09 -1.78
N LEU A 27 15.74 -8.47 -1.69
CA LEU A 27 15.20 -9.13 -0.51
C LEU A 27 15.94 -10.45 -0.26
N ARG A 28 16.41 -10.67 0.97
CA ARG A 28 17.03 -11.91 1.45
C ARG A 28 16.10 -12.59 2.44
N GLU A 29 15.99 -13.91 2.34
CA GLU A 29 15.28 -14.75 3.32
C GLU A 29 16.31 -15.56 4.11
N LEU A 30 16.22 -15.48 5.44
CA LEU A 30 17.10 -16.18 6.37
C LEU A 30 16.35 -17.28 7.13
N GLY A 31 17.06 -18.02 7.95
CA GLY A 31 16.48 -19.02 8.84
C GLY A 31 15.41 -18.43 9.77
N GLY A 32 14.49 -19.27 10.27
CA GLY A 32 13.42 -18.83 11.18
C GLY A 32 12.39 -17.87 10.56
N GLY A 33 12.35 -17.73 9.22
CA GLY A 33 11.42 -16.84 8.53
C GLY A 33 11.81 -15.36 8.58
N LEU A 34 13.04 -15.03 8.96
CA LEU A 34 13.55 -13.68 8.95
C LEU A 34 13.80 -13.22 7.51
N ARG A 35 13.31 -12.05 7.18
CA ARG A 35 13.45 -11.42 5.86
C ARG A 35 14.10 -10.06 6.01
N LEU A 36 15.06 -9.77 5.14
CA LEU A 36 15.87 -8.56 5.18
C LEU A 36 15.90 -7.90 3.81
N GLN A 37 15.85 -6.58 3.79
CA GLN A 37 16.14 -5.79 2.61
C GLN A 37 16.82 -4.48 3.00
N CYS A 38 17.97 -4.20 2.38
CA CYS A 38 18.64 -2.91 2.49
C CYS A 38 18.15 -1.98 1.37
N THR A 39 17.81 -0.73 1.70
CA THR A 39 17.34 0.30 0.75
C THR A 39 18.41 1.36 0.47
N GLY A 40 19.64 1.15 0.94
CA GLY A 40 20.72 2.12 0.89
C GLY A 40 20.81 2.97 2.16
N GLU A 41 19.69 3.40 2.72
CA GLU A 41 19.63 4.21 3.95
C GLU A 41 19.12 3.42 5.15
N GLN A 42 18.35 2.37 4.91
CA GLN A 42 17.68 1.60 5.94
C GLN A 42 17.83 0.09 5.71
N LEU A 43 18.07 -0.66 6.77
CA LEU A 43 17.90 -2.10 6.80
C LEU A 43 16.52 -2.44 7.36
N ILE A 44 15.65 -2.95 6.50
CA ILE A 44 14.30 -3.35 6.88
C ILE A 44 14.30 -4.85 7.19
N MET A 45 13.85 -5.20 8.40
CA MET A 45 13.73 -6.58 8.87
C MET A 45 12.28 -6.93 9.16
N ARG A 46 11.87 -8.13 8.77
CA ARG A 46 10.54 -8.71 9.07
C ARG A 46 10.70 -10.17 9.46
N VAL A 47 9.95 -10.60 10.45
CA VAL A 47 9.83 -12.01 10.80
C VAL A 47 8.54 -12.51 10.16
N SER A 48 8.62 -13.52 9.31
CA SER A 48 7.55 -14.10 8.52
C SER A 48 6.93 -13.18 7.46
N ARG A 49 6.10 -13.73 6.60
CA ARG A 49 5.27 -12.99 5.64
C ARG A 49 4.04 -12.43 6.33
N ALA A 50 3.59 -11.29 5.86
CA ALA A 50 2.32 -10.74 6.27
C ALA A 50 1.17 -11.65 5.82
N GLU A 51 0.29 -12.07 6.74
CA GLU A 51 -0.91 -12.81 6.35
C GLU A 51 -1.88 -11.90 5.60
N PRO A 52 -2.44 -12.34 4.46
CA PRO A 52 -3.41 -11.57 3.71
C PRO A 52 -4.66 -11.25 4.54
N PHE A 53 -5.21 -10.07 4.34
CA PHE A 53 -6.47 -9.65 4.95
C PHE A 53 -7.43 -9.09 3.91
N ALA A 54 -8.73 -9.06 4.24
CA ALA A 54 -9.75 -8.32 3.52
C ALA A 54 -10.85 -7.94 4.52
N VAL A 55 -11.09 -6.64 4.69
CA VAL A 55 -12.08 -6.09 5.62
C VAL A 55 -12.93 -5.01 4.95
N PRO A 56 -14.24 -4.91 5.23
CA PRO A 56 -15.07 -3.84 4.72
C PRO A 56 -14.62 -2.50 5.29
N LEU A 57 -14.70 -1.45 4.48
CA LEU A 57 -14.49 -0.07 4.94
C LEU A 57 -15.80 0.51 5.47
N SER A 58 -15.73 1.17 6.63
CA SER A 58 -16.83 1.97 7.16
C SER A 58 -16.90 3.29 6.41
N VAL A 59 -18.03 3.57 5.75
CA VAL A 59 -18.24 4.84 5.02
C VAL A 59 -19.59 5.46 5.38
N PRO A 60 -19.61 6.60 6.05
CA PRO A 60 -18.46 7.26 6.71
C PRO A 60 -18.00 6.52 7.96
N GLY A 61 -16.72 6.70 8.34
CA GLY A 61 -16.19 6.11 9.55
C GLY A 61 -14.70 5.83 9.50
N ARG A 62 -14.22 5.13 10.53
CA ARG A 62 -12.84 4.67 10.65
C ARG A 62 -12.77 3.14 10.63
N THR A 63 -11.80 2.62 9.92
CA THR A 63 -11.55 1.18 9.84
C THR A 63 -10.09 0.90 10.17
N PRO A 64 -9.79 0.14 11.24
CA PRO A 64 -8.43 -0.23 11.58
C PRO A 64 -7.77 -1.05 10.46
N VAL A 65 -6.54 -0.71 10.12
CA VAL A 65 -5.73 -1.50 9.18
C VAL A 65 -5.17 -2.71 9.92
N PRO A 66 -5.53 -3.94 9.53
CA PRO A 66 -5.03 -5.11 10.22
C PRO A 66 -3.51 -5.14 10.31
N ARG A 67 -2.97 -5.38 11.51
CA ARG A 67 -1.52 -5.48 11.81
C ARG A 67 -0.72 -4.19 11.65
N GLN A 68 -1.37 -3.06 11.43
CA GLN A 68 -0.74 -1.75 11.41
C GLN A 68 -1.32 -0.88 12.50
N SER A 69 -0.52 0.00 13.07
CA SER A 69 -0.99 1.01 14.02
C SER A 69 -1.56 2.22 13.28
N ALA A 70 -2.48 1.96 12.35
CA ALA A 70 -3.08 2.96 11.47
C ALA A 70 -4.55 2.62 11.21
N ASP A 71 -5.34 3.63 10.92
CA ASP A 71 -6.73 3.54 10.51
C ASP A 71 -6.91 4.15 9.11
N VAL A 72 -7.87 3.64 8.34
CA VAL A 72 -8.41 4.37 7.19
C VAL A 72 -9.66 5.09 7.64
N GLU A 73 -9.67 6.41 7.53
CA GLU A 73 -10.84 7.25 7.78
C GLU A 73 -11.51 7.64 6.45
N CYS A 74 -12.83 7.44 6.36
CA CYS A 74 -13.64 7.81 5.23
C CYS A 74 -14.68 8.84 5.68
N ARG A 75 -14.79 9.96 4.97
CA ARG A 75 -15.82 10.98 5.24
C ARG A 75 -16.41 11.53 3.94
N TRP A 76 -17.63 11.99 4.01
CA TRP A 76 -18.20 12.73 2.90
C TRP A 76 -17.53 14.10 2.78
N CYS A 77 -17.39 14.58 1.55
CA CYS A 77 -16.72 15.82 1.21
C CYS A 77 -17.59 16.59 0.20
N GLU A 78 -17.72 17.87 0.39
CA GLU A 78 -18.39 18.77 -0.56
C GLU A 78 -17.43 19.19 -1.68
N ALA A 79 -17.96 19.53 -2.86
CA ALA A 79 -17.14 19.93 -4.00
C ALA A 79 -16.27 21.17 -3.70
N ASN A 80 -16.81 22.16 -2.97
CA ASN A 80 -16.08 23.34 -2.54
C ASN A 80 -14.93 23.04 -1.55
N GLU A 81 -15.08 21.98 -0.77
CA GLU A 81 -14.04 21.49 0.14
C GLU A 81 -12.93 20.79 -0.65
N PHE A 82 -13.28 20.02 -1.67
CA PHE A 82 -12.31 19.39 -2.57
C PHE A 82 -11.39 20.41 -3.23
N ASP A 83 -11.91 21.52 -3.74
CA ASP A 83 -11.10 22.58 -4.36
C ASP A 83 -10.06 23.18 -3.40
N ARG A 84 -10.38 23.23 -2.11
CA ARG A 84 -9.45 23.66 -1.06
C ARG A 84 -8.42 22.59 -0.70
N LEU A 85 -8.83 21.31 -0.67
CA LEU A 85 -7.97 20.20 -0.31
C LEU A 85 -7.03 19.79 -1.44
N ARG A 86 -7.47 19.91 -2.70
CA ARG A 86 -6.74 19.44 -3.87
C ARG A 86 -5.26 19.84 -3.92
N PRO A 87 -4.84 21.06 -3.58
CA PRO A 87 -3.44 21.46 -3.57
C PRO A 87 -2.60 20.79 -2.47
N THR A 88 -3.23 20.30 -1.41
CA THR A 88 -2.57 19.73 -0.23
C THR A 88 -2.62 18.20 -0.18
N LEU A 89 -3.44 17.57 -1.04
CA LEU A 89 -3.57 16.12 -1.09
C LEU A 89 -2.25 15.47 -1.52
N ASP A 90 -1.69 14.68 -0.64
CA ASP A 90 -0.59 13.78 -0.98
C ASP A 90 -1.10 12.38 -1.40
N LEU A 91 -0.19 11.42 -1.56
CA LEU A 91 -0.56 10.07 -1.95
C LEU A 91 -1.16 9.23 -0.81
N THR A 92 -1.07 9.71 0.44
CA THR A 92 -1.67 9.06 1.62
C THR A 92 -3.12 9.48 1.83
N GLU A 93 -3.61 10.41 1.01
CA GLU A 93 -5.00 10.87 1.00
C GLU A 93 -5.61 10.70 -0.39
N ALA A 94 -6.91 10.48 -0.45
CA ALA A 94 -7.66 10.42 -1.69
C ALA A 94 -9.02 11.10 -1.54
N VAL A 95 -9.41 11.89 -2.54
CA VAL A 95 -10.81 12.28 -2.74
C VAL A 95 -11.29 11.59 -4.00
N LEU A 96 -12.43 10.91 -3.88
CA LEU A 96 -12.97 10.00 -4.88
C LEU A 96 -14.39 10.40 -5.24
N ASP A 97 -14.74 10.31 -6.52
CA ASP A 97 -16.11 10.47 -6.98
C ASP A 97 -16.93 9.21 -6.71
N MET A 98 -17.83 9.30 -5.75
CA MET A 98 -18.70 8.19 -5.33
C MET A 98 -19.87 7.96 -6.28
N GLY A 99 -20.14 8.86 -7.23
CA GLY A 99 -21.14 8.65 -8.28
C GLY A 99 -20.80 7.49 -9.22
N GLN A 100 -19.53 7.12 -9.27
CA GLN A 100 -19.01 6.01 -10.07
C GLN A 100 -19.03 4.65 -9.35
N PHE A 101 -19.43 4.63 -8.07
CA PHE A 101 -19.44 3.40 -7.29
C PHE A 101 -20.73 2.62 -7.45
N SER A 102 -20.60 1.31 -7.60
CA SER A 102 -21.72 0.36 -7.69
C SER A 102 -21.86 -0.53 -6.45
N GLY A 103 -20.94 -0.46 -5.50
CA GLY A 103 -20.95 -1.35 -4.34
C GLY A 103 -20.21 -0.81 -3.10
N ASP A 104 -19.93 -1.72 -2.17
CA ASP A 104 -19.21 -1.42 -0.94
C ASP A 104 -17.70 -1.35 -1.20
N LEU A 105 -17.00 -0.58 -0.37
CA LEU A 105 -15.54 -0.57 -0.36
C LEU A 105 -14.98 -1.63 0.58
N ILE A 106 -13.93 -2.28 0.15
CA ILE A 106 -13.12 -3.16 0.98
C ILE A 106 -11.66 -2.71 0.96
N MET A 107 -11.01 -2.90 2.07
CA MET A 107 -9.58 -2.74 2.24
C MET A 107 -8.96 -4.14 2.34
N ARG A 108 -7.91 -4.42 1.56
CA ARG A 108 -7.27 -5.74 1.51
C ARG A 108 -5.77 -5.68 1.24
N SER A 109 -5.10 -6.80 1.46
CA SER A 109 -3.73 -7.01 1.00
C SER A 109 -3.66 -7.06 -0.54
N PRO A 110 -2.50 -6.68 -1.13
CA PRO A 110 -2.24 -6.87 -2.56
C PRO A 110 -2.35 -8.34 -2.98
N ARG A 111 -2.80 -8.58 -4.21
CA ARG A 111 -2.90 -9.91 -4.80
C ARG A 111 -2.07 -10.00 -6.08
N SER A 112 -1.63 -11.20 -6.40
CA SER A 112 -1.00 -11.45 -7.71
C SER A 112 -2.01 -11.15 -8.83
N GLY A 113 -1.56 -10.41 -9.83
CA GLY A 113 -2.42 -10.01 -10.95
C GLY A 113 -3.18 -8.70 -10.75
N ASP A 114 -3.12 -8.08 -9.58
CA ASP A 114 -3.74 -6.77 -9.33
C ASP A 114 -3.30 -5.74 -10.38
N ARG A 115 -4.28 -4.99 -10.86
CA ARG A 115 -4.08 -3.92 -11.83
C ARG A 115 -4.78 -2.64 -11.39
N LEU A 116 -4.13 -1.53 -11.62
CA LEU A 116 -4.63 -0.19 -11.34
C LEU A 116 -4.64 0.63 -12.65
N ARG A 117 -5.49 1.62 -12.74
CA ARG A 117 -5.43 2.69 -13.75
C ARG A 117 -5.01 3.96 -13.04
N PRO A 118 -3.69 4.22 -12.90
CA PRO A 118 -3.22 5.36 -12.12
C PRO A 118 -3.72 6.69 -12.71
N LEU A 119 -4.08 7.62 -11.84
CA LEU A 119 -4.46 8.97 -12.23
C LEU A 119 -3.32 9.63 -13.05
N GLY A 120 -3.67 10.25 -14.18
CA GLY A 120 -2.71 10.89 -15.07
C GLY A 120 -2.05 9.97 -16.12
N MET A 121 -2.55 8.74 -16.28
CA MET A 121 -2.10 7.80 -17.31
C MET A 121 -3.12 7.56 -18.43
N ASP A 122 -4.03 8.51 -18.66
CA ASP A 122 -5.05 8.45 -19.72
C ASP A 122 -5.86 7.15 -19.71
N GLY A 123 -6.20 6.65 -18.51
CA GLY A 123 -6.96 5.43 -18.33
C GLY A 123 -6.21 4.12 -18.63
N ARG A 124 -4.92 4.17 -18.92
CA ARG A 124 -4.11 2.98 -19.16
C ARG A 124 -3.98 2.14 -17.90
N SER A 125 -4.17 0.83 -18.05
CA SER A 125 -4.03 -0.11 -16.95
C SER A 125 -2.59 -0.54 -16.79
N LYS A 126 -2.10 -0.57 -15.54
CA LYS A 126 -0.76 -1.03 -15.14
C LYS A 126 -0.85 -2.09 -14.06
N LYS A 127 0.06 -3.05 -14.05
CA LYS A 127 0.15 -4.00 -12.93
C LYS A 127 0.53 -3.27 -11.65
N LEU A 128 -0.09 -3.63 -10.53
CA LEU A 128 0.23 -3.04 -9.24
C LEU A 128 1.70 -3.28 -8.85
N SER A 129 2.25 -4.46 -9.20
CA SER A 129 3.67 -4.77 -9.04
C SER A 129 4.59 -3.75 -9.73
N ASP A 130 4.21 -3.32 -10.94
CA ASP A 130 5.00 -2.37 -11.73
C ASP A 130 4.87 -0.94 -11.15
N CYS A 131 3.68 -0.62 -10.59
CA CYS A 131 3.50 0.64 -9.87
C CYS A 131 4.41 0.73 -8.64
N PHE A 132 4.53 -0.35 -7.87
CA PHE A 132 5.46 -0.41 -6.74
C PHE A 132 6.93 -0.25 -7.15
N ILE A 133 7.32 -0.86 -8.29
CA ILE A 133 8.69 -0.76 -8.81
C ILE A 133 9.00 0.67 -9.19
N ASP A 134 8.12 1.32 -9.96
CA ASP A 134 8.31 2.68 -10.43
C ASP A 134 8.35 3.70 -9.28
N ALA A 135 7.56 3.45 -8.22
CA ALA A 135 7.56 4.27 -7.01
C ALA A 135 8.72 3.95 -6.05
N GLY A 136 9.63 3.02 -6.42
CA GLY A 136 10.79 2.66 -5.60
C GLY A 136 10.46 1.90 -4.32
N TRP A 137 9.25 1.35 -4.19
CA TRP A 137 8.89 0.63 -2.97
C TRP A 137 9.74 -0.62 -2.77
N PRO A 138 10.40 -0.78 -1.61
CA PRO A 138 11.13 -2.00 -1.27
C PRO A 138 10.20 -3.22 -1.32
N ARG A 139 10.70 -4.32 -1.86
CA ARG A 139 9.89 -5.54 -2.04
C ARG A 139 9.30 -6.05 -0.72
N ILE A 140 10.07 -5.93 0.37
CA ILE A 140 9.67 -6.36 1.72
C ILE A 140 8.45 -5.59 2.25
N LEU A 141 8.21 -4.35 1.81
CA LEU A 141 7.10 -3.50 2.25
C LEU A 141 5.83 -3.67 1.40
N ARG A 142 5.95 -4.23 0.18
CA ARG A 142 4.80 -4.35 -0.74
C ARG A 142 3.69 -5.26 -0.21
N GLU A 143 4.04 -6.23 0.62
CA GLU A 143 3.07 -7.15 1.24
C GLU A 143 2.23 -6.47 2.33
N ASP A 144 2.76 -5.41 2.93
CA ASP A 144 2.07 -4.60 3.95
C ASP A 144 1.20 -3.49 3.33
N ALA A 145 1.27 -3.32 2.01
CA ALA A 145 0.48 -2.30 1.34
C ALA A 145 -1.02 -2.56 1.52
N VAL A 146 -1.76 -1.47 1.63
CA VAL A 146 -3.22 -1.48 1.68
C VAL A 146 -3.75 -1.21 0.27
N VAL A 147 -4.68 -2.03 -0.18
CA VAL A 147 -5.38 -1.85 -1.46
C VAL A 147 -6.86 -1.64 -1.17
N VAL A 148 -7.37 -0.47 -1.51
CA VAL A 148 -8.80 -0.18 -1.42
C VAL A 148 -9.45 -0.55 -2.76
N THR A 149 -10.46 -1.40 -2.71
CA THR A 149 -11.17 -1.91 -3.90
C THR A 149 -12.67 -1.78 -3.71
N GLU A 150 -13.39 -1.74 -4.83
CA GLU A 150 -14.82 -1.93 -4.88
C GLU A 150 -15.17 -3.43 -4.79
N ARG A 151 -16.18 -3.79 -4.00
CA ARG A 151 -16.52 -5.20 -3.68
C ARG A 151 -17.17 -5.97 -4.82
N HIS A 152 -17.57 -5.35 -5.92
CA HIS A 152 -18.30 -6.02 -7.01
C HIS A 152 -17.40 -6.43 -8.18
N GLU A 153 -17.81 -7.54 -8.81
CA GLU A 153 -17.43 -8.21 -10.06
C GLU A 153 -15.97 -8.14 -10.58
N SER A 154 -15.20 -7.12 -10.24
CA SER A 154 -13.87 -6.94 -10.82
C SER A 154 -12.76 -6.63 -9.81
N ASP A 155 -13.01 -6.61 -8.48
CA ASP A 155 -12.00 -6.19 -7.48
C ASP A 155 -11.25 -4.91 -7.92
N ARG A 156 -11.98 -3.98 -8.55
CA ARG A 156 -11.39 -2.78 -9.14
C ARG A 156 -10.70 -1.95 -8.07
N ILE A 157 -9.42 -1.73 -8.26
CA ILE A 157 -8.63 -0.91 -7.34
C ILE A 157 -9.05 0.55 -7.47
N VAL A 158 -9.41 1.13 -6.33
CA VAL A 158 -9.85 2.51 -6.16
C VAL A 158 -8.68 3.39 -5.77
N TRP A 159 -7.90 2.92 -4.80
CA TRP A 159 -6.80 3.66 -4.21
C TRP A 159 -5.81 2.72 -3.53
N VAL A 160 -4.54 3.06 -3.60
CA VAL A 160 -3.45 2.43 -2.84
C VAL A 160 -2.71 3.54 -2.10
N PRO A 161 -2.91 3.67 -0.77
CA PRO A 161 -2.28 4.71 0.03
C PRO A 161 -0.76 4.77 -0.16
N GLY A 162 -0.22 5.98 -0.31
CA GLY A 162 1.20 6.21 -0.55
C GLY A 162 1.69 5.84 -1.96
N LEU A 163 0.82 5.32 -2.84
CA LEU A 163 1.21 4.89 -4.18
C LEU A 163 0.43 5.60 -5.30
N ALA A 164 -0.88 5.39 -5.39
CA ALA A 164 -1.67 5.96 -6.48
C ALA A 164 -3.19 5.91 -6.21
N ARG A 165 -3.89 6.86 -6.82
CA ARG A 165 -5.35 6.90 -6.96
C ARG A 165 -5.75 6.42 -8.35
N SER A 166 -6.93 5.82 -8.47
CA SER A 166 -7.45 5.36 -9.76
C SER A 166 -8.07 6.50 -10.56
N GLU A 167 -7.76 6.58 -11.84
CA GLU A 167 -8.35 7.51 -12.82
C GLU A 167 -9.88 7.35 -12.91
N HIS A 168 -10.39 6.13 -12.73
CA HIS A 168 -11.82 5.84 -12.84
C HIS A 168 -12.68 6.58 -11.80
N TYR A 169 -12.11 6.91 -10.65
CA TYR A 169 -12.80 7.61 -9.55
C TYR A 169 -12.30 9.05 -9.39
N ARG A 170 -11.76 9.61 -10.46
CA ARG A 170 -11.31 11.00 -10.50
C ARG A 170 -12.48 11.93 -10.27
N VAL A 171 -12.25 12.96 -9.46
CA VAL A 171 -13.20 14.04 -9.27
C VAL A 171 -13.10 14.98 -10.47
N ASP A 172 -14.21 15.20 -11.14
CA ASP A 172 -14.39 16.09 -12.29
C ASP A 172 -15.40 17.20 -11.99
N VAL A 173 -15.52 18.13 -12.94
CA VAL A 173 -16.54 19.17 -12.89
C VAL A 173 -17.92 18.51 -12.97
N GLY A 174 -18.73 18.69 -11.93
CA GLY A 174 -20.05 18.07 -11.82
C GLY A 174 -20.12 16.84 -10.93
N SER A 175 -19.00 16.42 -10.32
CA SER A 175 -19.04 15.38 -9.28
C SER A 175 -19.80 15.90 -8.05
N GLU A 176 -20.91 15.23 -7.73
CA GLU A 176 -21.81 15.70 -6.64
C GLU A 176 -21.55 14.98 -5.31
N LYS A 177 -21.08 13.72 -5.37
CA LYS A 177 -20.91 12.87 -4.20
C LYS A 177 -19.46 12.48 -4.04
N LEU A 178 -18.75 13.18 -3.17
CA LEU A 178 -17.32 12.99 -2.94
C LEU A 178 -17.05 12.31 -1.60
N MET A 179 -16.01 11.49 -1.56
CA MET A 179 -15.50 10.86 -0.35
C MET A 179 -14.01 11.12 -0.21
N GLN A 180 -13.60 11.66 0.94
CA GLN A 180 -12.21 11.76 1.32
C GLN A 180 -11.80 10.54 2.15
N ASN A 181 -10.66 9.98 1.81
CA ASN A 181 -9.99 8.91 2.56
C ASN A 181 -8.63 9.42 3.03
N SER A 182 -8.26 9.09 4.27
CA SER A 182 -6.96 9.44 4.85
C SER A 182 -6.54 8.41 5.89
N GLY A 183 -5.28 8.45 6.34
CA GLY A 183 -4.87 7.81 7.57
C GLY A 183 -3.91 6.63 7.47
N VAL A 184 -3.55 6.14 6.29
CA VAL A 184 -2.48 5.12 6.15
C VAL A 184 -1.18 5.81 5.83
N PRO A 185 -0.17 5.77 6.71
CA PRO A 185 1.13 6.36 6.41
C PRO A 185 1.77 5.67 5.20
N SER A 186 2.52 6.45 4.41
CA SER A 186 3.40 5.85 3.40
C SER A 186 4.41 4.94 4.09
N PRO A 187 4.69 3.76 3.57
CA PRO A 187 5.73 2.90 4.12
C PRO A 187 7.16 3.39 3.82
N LEU A 188 7.31 4.50 3.13
CA LEU A 188 8.58 5.16 2.79
C LEU A 188 8.82 6.38 3.66
#